data_5978fcaabad3980a01f88145710b7931
#
_entry.id   5978fcaabad3980a01f88145710b7931
#
_cell.length_a   1.000
_cell.length_b   1.000
_cell.length_c   1.000
_cell.angle_alpha   90.00
_cell.angle_beta   90.00
_cell.angle_gamma   90.00
#
_symmetry.space_group_name_H-M   'P 1'
#
loop_
_entity.id
_entity.type
_entity.pdbx_description
1 polymer ?
#
loop_
_entity_poly.entity_id
_entity_poly.type
_entity_poly.pdbx_seq_one_letter_code
_entity_poly.pdbx_strand_id
1 'polypeptide(L)'
;KLDYWKLNINKVQNIFKTIIKHEVINNYSNKKINSYQLVQDIYKNIIVCNEELFNFYEDNELGWSDDFPLVNTLILSWLTNFSIDQSLKIPRKIFKDRSDKKFGKELFKIVVKDKGETEKIINDYTPEWDNDRIAVIDKIILKMCIYEFTSFPSIPVKVSINEYVEISKEYSSPNSSTFINGVINNIYKKNVVFYELNLFQD
;
A
#
# COMPACT_ATOMS: atom_id res chain seq x y z
N LYS A 1 -5.32 4.09 26.83
CA LYS A 1 -5.32 3.93 25.39
C LYS A 1 -4.23 3.00 24.97
N LEU A 2 -4.23 1.80 24.81
CA LEU A 2 -3.25 0.79 24.41
C LEU A 2 -3.01 -0.26 25.48
N ASP A 3 -4.11 -0.86 25.92
CA ASP A 3 -4.03 -2.16 26.60
C ASP A 3 -3.97 -3.31 25.59
N TYR A 4 -3.62 -2.99 24.33
CA TYR A 4 -3.52 -3.92 23.19
C TYR A 4 -2.63 -5.13 23.55
N TRP A 5 -1.47 -4.85 24.12
CA TRP A 5 -0.50 -5.87 24.49
C TRP A 5 -0.83 -6.58 25.79
N LYS A 6 -1.56 -5.95 26.71
CA LYS A 6 -2.02 -6.61 27.95
C LYS A 6 -2.99 -7.75 27.64
N LEU A 7 -3.88 -7.56 26.68
CA LEU A 7 -4.81 -8.59 26.23
C LEU A 7 -4.14 -9.72 25.44
N ASN A 8 -2.92 -9.48 24.95
CA ASN A 8 -2.17 -10.38 24.08
C ASN A 8 -0.81 -10.79 24.67
N ILE A 9 -0.71 -10.88 25.98
CA ILE A 9 0.54 -11.17 26.69
C ILE A 9 1.24 -12.45 26.20
N ASN A 10 0.48 -13.46 25.82
CA ASN A 10 1.04 -14.71 25.31
C ASN A 10 1.81 -14.49 23.99
N LYS A 11 1.32 -13.61 23.10
CA LYS A 11 2.04 -13.26 21.87
C LYS A 11 3.35 -12.53 22.18
N VAL A 12 3.32 -11.59 23.12
CA VAL A 12 4.53 -10.90 23.59
C VAL A 12 5.55 -11.89 24.15
N GLN A 13 5.09 -12.85 24.97
CA GLN A 13 5.96 -13.89 25.52
C GLN A 13 6.57 -14.79 24.44
N ASN A 14 5.82 -15.13 23.40
CA ASN A 14 6.33 -15.94 22.29
C ASN A 14 7.41 -15.18 21.51
N ILE A 15 7.16 -13.93 21.16
CA ILE A 15 8.15 -13.07 20.50
C ILE A 15 9.41 -12.95 21.38
N PHE A 16 9.26 -12.73 22.68
CA PHE A 16 10.38 -12.67 23.61
C PHE A 16 11.20 -13.96 23.65
N LYS A 17 10.54 -15.13 23.67
CA LYS A 17 11.22 -16.43 23.59
C LYS A 17 12.00 -16.61 22.28
N THR A 18 11.45 -16.11 21.18
CA THR A 18 12.14 -16.12 19.88
C THR A 18 13.38 -15.23 19.91
N ILE A 19 13.26 -14.03 20.48
CA ILE A 19 14.38 -13.09 20.63
C ILE A 19 15.52 -13.74 21.43
N ILE A 20 15.23 -14.31 22.61
CA ILE A 20 16.26 -14.90 23.48
C ILE A 20 17.01 -16.05 22.79
N LYS A 21 16.34 -16.82 21.96
CA LYS A 21 16.95 -17.97 21.26
C LYS A 21 17.72 -17.57 19.99
N HIS A 22 17.54 -16.36 19.51
CA HIS A 22 18.14 -15.91 18.27
C HIS A 22 19.63 -15.64 18.44
N GLU A 23 20.43 -15.91 17.41
CA GLU A 23 21.90 -15.72 17.40
C GLU A 23 22.35 -14.29 17.70
N VAL A 24 21.49 -13.30 17.44
CA VAL A 24 21.74 -11.90 17.78
C VAL A 24 22.10 -11.70 19.26
N ILE A 25 21.45 -12.46 20.16
CA ILE A 25 21.74 -12.39 21.61
C ILE A 25 23.14 -12.93 21.91
N ASN A 26 23.56 -14.03 21.27
CA ASN A 26 24.90 -14.56 21.41
C ASN A 26 25.96 -13.56 20.89
N ASN A 27 25.70 -12.91 19.77
CA ASN A 27 26.58 -11.90 19.21
C ASN A 27 26.73 -10.70 20.14
N TYR A 28 25.66 -10.27 20.79
CA TYR A 28 25.69 -9.21 21.79
C TYR A 28 26.46 -9.65 23.05
N SER A 29 26.16 -10.83 23.60
CA SER A 29 26.81 -11.39 24.78
C SER A 29 28.32 -11.56 24.57
N ASN A 30 28.73 -11.91 23.37
CA ASN A 30 30.14 -12.03 22.98
C ASN A 30 30.79 -10.68 22.59
N LYS A 31 30.12 -9.55 22.83
CA LYS A 31 30.60 -8.18 22.50
C LYS A 31 30.95 -7.98 21.02
N LYS A 32 30.39 -8.78 20.11
CA LYS A 32 30.55 -8.58 18.66
C LYS A 32 29.75 -7.41 18.11
N ILE A 33 28.63 -7.10 18.77
CA ILE A 33 27.75 -5.98 18.45
C ILE A 33 27.47 -5.16 19.72
N ASN A 34 27.16 -3.89 19.57
CA ASN A 34 26.75 -3.01 20.67
C ASN A 34 25.21 -3.06 20.86
N SER A 35 24.72 -2.43 21.94
CA SER A 35 23.29 -2.42 22.28
C SER A 35 22.41 -1.80 21.19
N TYR A 36 22.95 -0.87 20.45
CA TYR A 36 22.27 -0.18 19.37
C TYR A 36 22.03 -1.13 18.19
N GLN A 37 23.10 -1.81 17.78
CA GLN A 37 23.06 -2.85 16.77
C GLN A 37 22.12 -4.00 17.18
N LEU A 38 22.14 -4.38 18.45
CA LEU A 38 21.23 -5.39 18.98
C LEU A 38 19.76 -5.03 18.73
N VAL A 39 19.35 -3.80 19.03
CA VAL A 39 17.97 -3.36 18.82
C VAL A 39 17.60 -3.36 17.34
N GLN A 40 18.51 -2.89 16.47
CA GLN A 40 18.29 -2.91 15.02
C GLN A 40 18.13 -4.34 14.50
N ASP A 41 19.03 -5.24 14.90
CA ASP A 41 19.03 -6.63 14.44
C ASP A 41 17.80 -7.40 14.95
N ILE A 42 17.38 -7.18 16.20
CA ILE A 42 16.13 -7.75 16.74
C ILE A 42 14.94 -7.26 15.90
N TYR A 43 14.86 -5.96 15.67
CA TYR A 43 13.74 -5.41 14.90
C TYR A 43 13.73 -5.96 13.49
N LYS A 44 14.85 -5.89 12.78
CA LYS A 44 14.97 -6.29 11.37
C LYS A 44 14.74 -7.79 11.15
N ASN A 45 15.37 -8.63 11.99
CA ASN A 45 15.44 -10.07 11.72
C ASN A 45 14.34 -10.87 12.44
N ILE A 46 13.72 -10.28 13.47
CA ILE A 46 12.73 -11.01 14.29
C ILE A 46 11.36 -10.33 14.22
N ILE A 47 11.28 -9.02 14.47
CA ILE A 47 9.99 -8.34 14.55
C ILE A 47 9.34 -8.20 13.15
N VAL A 48 10.11 -7.67 12.19
CA VAL A 48 9.62 -7.46 10.81
C VAL A 48 9.27 -8.78 10.11
N CYS A 49 10.02 -9.85 10.41
CA CYS A 49 9.85 -11.15 9.78
C CYS A 49 8.88 -12.08 10.53
N ASN A 50 8.17 -11.58 11.55
CA ASN A 50 7.28 -12.41 12.37
C ASN A 50 5.87 -12.48 11.78
N GLU A 51 5.55 -13.60 11.13
CA GLU A 51 4.24 -13.82 10.50
C GLU A 51 3.07 -13.81 11.51
N GLU A 52 3.26 -14.33 12.73
CA GLU A 52 2.21 -14.28 13.76
C GLU A 52 1.88 -12.84 14.16
N LEU A 53 2.88 -11.97 14.15
CA LEU A 53 2.70 -10.55 14.46
C LEU A 53 2.02 -9.83 13.30
N PHE A 54 2.42 -10.13 12.07
CA PHE A 54 1.78 -9.58 10.88
C PHE A 54 0.30 -9.96 10.82
N ASN A 55 -0.01 -11.25 10.91
CA ASN A 55 -1.39 -11.74 10.91
C ASN A 55 -2.21 -11.15 12.05
N PHE A 56 -1.61 -10.98 13.23
CA PHE A 56 -2.28 -10.34 14.36
C PHE A 56 -2.67 -8.89 14.07
N TYR A 57 -1.83 -8.13 13.40
CA TYR A 57 -2.16 -6.75 13.02
C TYR A 57 -3.24 -6.73 11.94
N GLU A 58 -3.12 -7.55 10.92
CA GLU A 58 -4.07 -7.64 9.79
C GLU A 58 -5.47 -8.08 10.28
N ASP A 59 -5.55 -9.06 11.17
CA ASP A 59 -6.81 -9.54 11.77
C ASP A 59 -7.53 -8.44 12.57
N ASN A 60 -6.80 -7.49 13.11
CA ASN A 60 -7.39 -6.40 13.91
C ASN A 60 -7.77 -5.18 13.08
N GLU A 61 -7.00 -4.86 12.05
CA GLU A 61 -7.27 -3.72 11.15
C GLU A 61 -6.75 -4.03 9.75
N LEU A 62 -7.65 -4.10 8.78
CA LEU A 62 -7.35 -4.45 7.38
C LEU A 62 -6.30 -3.55 6.72
N GLY A 63 -6.17 -2.29 7.14
CA GLY A 63 -5.15 -1.37 6.61
C GLY A 63 -3.71 -1.79 6.90
N TRP A 64 -3.48 -2.77 7.78
CA TRP A 64 -2.12 -3.24 8.06
C TRP A 64 -1.49 -4.06 6.93
N SER A 65 -2.27 -4.62 6.02
CA SER A 65 -1.73 -5.28 4.82
C SER A 65 -0.80 -4.34 4.05
N ASP A 66 -1.22 -3.08 3.87
CA ASP A 66 -0.45 -2.05 3.16
C ASP A 66 0.50 -1.28 4.07
N ASP A 67 0.04 -0.96 5.29
CA ASP A 67 0.79 -0.11 6.20
C ASP A 67 1.98 -0.83 6.83
N PHE A 68 1.94 -2.14 6.97
CA PHE A 68 2.99 -2.91 7.65
C PHE A 68 4.38 -2.74 7.00
N PRO A 69 4.56 -2.90 5.68
CA PRO A 69 5.84 -2.66 5.02
C PRO A 69 6.31 -1.21 5.16
N LEU A 70 5.40 -0.25 5.01
CA LEU A 70 5.72 1.18 5.13
C LEU A 70 6.18 1.53 6.54
N VAL A 71 5.43 1.13 7.55
CA VAL A 71 5.75 1.39 8.96
C VAL A 71 7.09 0.75 9.34
N ASN A 72 7.33 -0.49 8.94
CA ASN A 72 8.59 -1.18 9.21
C ASN A 72 9.79 -0.49 8.52
N THR A 73 9.63 -0.03 7.29
CA THR A 73 10.65 0.74 6.58
C THR A 73 10.97 2.04 7.31
N LEU A 74 9.96 2.76 7.78
CA LEU A 74 10.14 4.00 8.54
C LEU A 74 10.85 3.77 9.88
N ILE A 75 10.47 2.72 10.61
CA ILE A 75 11.09 2.38 11.90
C ILE A 75 12.54 1.93 11.68
N LEU A 76 12.82 1.08 10.69
CA LEU A 76 14.19 0.66 10.36
C LEU A 76 15.06 1.85 9.97
N SER A 77 14.56 2.73 9.11
CA SER A 77 15.27 3.96 8.75
C SER A 77 15.53 4.85 9.96
N TRP A 78 14.57 4.98 10.85
CA TRP A 78 14.74 5.73 12.08
C TRP A 78 15.76 5.09 13.01
N LEU A 79 15.67 3.78 13.23
CA LEU A 79 16.66 3.04 14.04
C LEU A 79 18.08 3.15 13.46
N THR A 80 18.23 3.12 12.15
CA THR A 80 19.53 3.23 11.47
C THR A 80 20.16 4.62 11.62
N ASN A 81 19.35 5.66 11.62
CA ASN A 81 19.81 7.04 11.71
C ASN A 81 19.74 7.63 13.14
N PHE A 82 19.39 6.80 14.12
CA PHE A 82 19.27 7.24 15.50
C PHE A 82 20.64 7.55 16.08
N SER A 83 20.79 8.74 16.68
CA SER A 83 21.92 9.10 17.55
C SER A 83 21.42 9.47 18.94
N ILE A 84 22.21 9.17 19.97
CA ILE A 84 21.85 9.39 21.38
C ILE A 84 21.52 10.87 21.66
N ASP A 85 22.12 11.77 20.89
CA ASP A 85 21.96 13.23 21.06
C ASP A 85 20.72 13.79 20.34
N GLN A 86 20.03 12.98 19.53
CA GLN A 86 18.82 13.41 18.86
C GLN A 86 17.59 13.03 19.67
N SER A 87 16.72 14.01 19.96
CA SER A 87 15.43 13.74 20.59
C SER A 87 14.69 12.63 19.84
N LEU A 88 14.09 11.70 20.57
CA LEU A 88 13.26 10.58 20.11
C LEU A 88 12.05 11.04 19.28
N LYS A 89 12.28 11.69 18.15
CA LYS A 89 11.22 12.07 17.22
C LYS A 89 11.08 10.97 16.16
N ILE A 90 10.06 10.14 16.32
CA ILE A 90 9.65 9.20 15.29
C ILE A 90 9.36 9.98 14.00
N PRO A 91 9.86 9.53 12.84
CA PRO A 91 9.56 10.17 11.57
C PRO A 91 8.05 10.27 11.37
N ARG A 92 7.54 11.49 11.26
CA ARG A 92 6.11 11.74 11.02
C ARG A 92 5.80 12.00 9.55
N LYS A 93 6.85 11.98 8.70
CA LYS A 93 6.70 12.28 7.29
C LYS A 93 6.43 10.99 6.50
N ILE A 94 5.16 10.64 6.39
CA ILE A 94 4.67 9.50 5.60
C ILE A 94 4.68 9.85 4.11
N PHE A 95 4.31 11.08 3.76
CA PHE A 95 4.28 11.54 2.38
C PHE A 95 5.63 12.12 1.94
N LYS A 96 6.06 11.84 0.72
CA LYS A 96 7.27 12.41 0.12
C LYS A 96 7.22 13.93 0.18
N ASP A 97 6.12 14.52 -0.22
CA ASP A 97 5.88 15.95 -0.21
C ASP A 97 4.38 16.31 -0.07
N ARG A 98 4.07 17.61 -0.25
CA ARG A 98 2.68 18.08 -0.17
C ARG A 98 1.85 17.65 -1.37
N SER A 99 2.46 17.38 -2.52
CA SER A 99 1.75 16.97 -3.72
C SER A 99 1.20 15.55 -3.59
N ASP A 100 1.96 14.60 -3.00
CA ASP A 100 1.47 13.25 -2.71
C ASP A 100 0.22 13.27 -1.83
N LYS A 101 0.28 14.08 -0.75
CA LYS A 101 -0.88 14.22 0.13
C LYS A 101 -2.08 14.85 -0.56
N LYS A 102 -1.84 15.78 -1.48
CA LYS A 102 -2.88 16.47 -2.25
C LYS A 102 -3.50 15.51 -3.27
N PHE A 103 -2.67 14.74 -3.98
CA PHE A 103 -3.08 13.74 -4.96
C PHE A 103 -4.12 12.76 -4.37
N GLY A 104 -3.79 12.05 -3.29
CA GLY A 104 -4.72 11.08 -2.70
C GLY A 104 -6.06 11.70 -2.27
N LYS A 105 -6.03 12.94 -1.72
CA LYS A 105 -7.26 13.64 -1.33
C LYS A 105 -8.10 14.07 -2.53
N GLU A 106 -7.47 14.50 -3.61
CA GLU A 106 -8.16 14.94 -4.82
C GLU A 106 -8.75 13.74 -5.55
N LEU A 107 -8.00 12.68 -5.73
CA LEU A 107 -8.49 11.43 -6.31
C LEU A 107 -9.70 10.89 -5.54
N PHE A 108 -9.59 10.77 -4.21
CA PHE A 108 -10.72 10.36 -3.38
C PHE A 108 -11.97 11.21 -3.58
N LYS A 109 -11.80 12.55 -3.58
CA LYS A 109 -12.92 13.47 -3.73
C LYS A 109 -13.62 13.33 -5.10
N ILE A 110 -12.85 13.12 -6.17
CA ILE A 110 -13.38 12.97 -7.51
C ILE A 110 -14.15 11.65 -7.61
N VAL A 111 -13.54 10.56 -7.16
CA VAL A 111 -14.13 9.22 -7.19
C VAL A 111 -15.45 9.15 -6.41
N VAL A 112 -15.51 9.74 -5.21
CA VAL A 112 -16.74 9.76 -4.39
C VAL A 112 -17.85 10.64 -5.00
N LYS A 113 -17.48 11.66 -5.79
CA LYS A 113 -18.45 12.54 -6.46
C LYS A 113 -18.99 11.99 -7.78
N ASP A 114 -18.45 10.89 -8.26
CA ASP A 114 -18.89 10.27 -9.51
C ASP A 114 -20.39 9.89 -9.44
N LYS A 115 -21.14 10.34 -10.42
CA LYS A 115 -22.60 10.10 -10.54
C LYS A 115 -22.93 8.99 -11.53
N GLY A 116 -22.02 8.07 -11.77
CA GLY A 116 -22.18 6.97 -12.72
C GLY A 116 -21.55 7.25 -14.10
N GLU A 117 -20.76 8.28 -14.23
CA GLU A 117 -20.06 8.61 -15.49
C GLU A 117 -19.04 7.51 -15.85
N THR A 118 -18.24 7.09 -14.87
CA THR A 118 -17.26 6.01 -15.06
C THR A 118 -17.94 4.65 -15.26
N GLU A 119 -19.09 4.42 -14.66
CA GLU A 119 -19.84 3.19 -14.83
C GLU A 119 -20.31 3.01 -16.28
N LYS A 120 -20.74 4.09 -16.94
CA LYS A 120 -21.06 4.08 -18.38
C LYS A 120 -19.83 3.71 -19.20
N ILE A 121 -18.67 4.32 -18.91
CA ILE A 121 -17.43 4.00 -19.60
C ILE A 121 -17.08 2.52 -19.40
N ILE A 122 -17.15 2.01 -18.19
CA ILE A 122 -16.85 0.60 -17.91
C ILE A 122 -17.78 -0.31 -18.74
N ASN A 123 -19.08 -0.04 -18.74
CA ASN A 123 -20.07 -0.82 -19.49
C ASN A 123 -19.81 -0.82 -21.01
N ASP A 124 -19.41 0.31 -21.57
CA ASP A 124 -19.08 0.43 -22.99
C ASP A 124 -17.86 -0.43 -23.40
N TYR A 125 -16.99 -0.74 -22.45
CA TYR A 125 -15.80 -1.56 -22.67
C TYR A 125 -15.91 -3.00 -22.14
N THR A 126 -17.05 -3.33 -21.54
CA THR A 126 -17.38 -4.67 -21.04
C THR A 126 -18.76 -5.15 -21.51
N PRO A 127 -19.09 -5.04 -22.83
CA PRO A 127 -20.44 -5.30 -23.33
C PRO A 127 -20.89 -6.76 -23.15
N GLU A 128 -19.94 -7.69 -23.03
CA GLU A 128 -20.22 -9.11 -22.82
C GLU A 128 -20.37 -9.49 -21.34
N TRP A 129 -20.14 -8.54 -20.45
CA TRP A 129 -20.24 -8.75 -19.02
C TRP A 129 -21.47 -8.07 -18.46
N ASP A 130 -22.32 -8.86 -17.82
CA ASP A 130 -23.40 -8.31 -17.02
C ASP A 130 -22.81 -7.47 -15.90
N ASN A 131 -23.20 -6.20 -15.83
CA ASN A 131 -22.65 -5.24 -14.87
C ASN A 131 -22.81 -5.71 -13.42
N ASP A 132 -23.84 -6.49 -13.13
CA ASP A 132 -24.10 -7.06 -11.81
C ASP A 132 -23.11 -8.20 -11.44
N ARG A 133 -22.36 -8.72 -12.41
CA ARG A 133 -21.36 -9.76 -12.19
C ARG A 133 -19.98 -9.22 -11.92
N ILE A 134 -19.72 -7.94 -12.22
CA ILE A 134 -18.43 -7.32 -11.93
C ILE A 134 -18.36 -7.05 -10.41
N ALA A 135 -17.34 -7.57 -9.76
CA ALA A 135 -17.13 -7.35 -8.32
C ALA A 135 -17.09 -5.85 -7.98
N VAL A 136 -17.69 -5.49 -6.86
CA VAL A 136 -17.76 -4.07 -6.42
C VAL A 136 -16.37 -3.47 -6.31
N ILE A 137 -15.40 -4.24 -5.80
CA ILE A 137 -14.02 -3.78 -5.65
C ILE A 137 -13.37 -3.53 -7.03
N ASP A 138 -13.63 -4.38 -8.03
CA ASP A 138 -13.11 -4.19 -9.38
C ASP A 138 -13.67 -2.92 -10.02
N LYS A 139 -14.96 -2.63 -9.82
CA LYS A 139 -15.57 -1.36 -10.26
C LYS A 139 -14.91 -0.15 -9.61
N ILE A 140 -14.60 -0.23 -8.32
CA ILE A 140 -13.92 0.86 -7.60
C ILE A 140 -12.51 1.07 -8.15
N ILE A 141 -11.75 0.00 -8.36
CA ILE A 141 -10.39 0.06 -8.90
C ILE A 141 -10.40 0.66 -10.33
N LEU A 142 -11.30 0.19 -11.19
CA LEU A 142 -11.47 0.72 -12.54
C LEU A 142 -11.85 2.21 -12.51
N LYS A 143 -12.77 2.61 -11.64
CA LYS A 143 -13.19 4.00 -11.45
C LYS A 143 -12.03 4.89 -11.02
N MET A 144 -11.25 4.47 -10.04
CA MET A 144 -10.06 5.20 -9.58
C MET A 144 -9.06 5.39 -10.72
N CYS A 145 -8.78 4.33 -11.48
CA CYS A 145 -7.84 4.37 -12.59
C CYS A 145 -8.31 5.32 -13.71
N ILE A 146 -9.60 5.29 -14.08
CA ILE A 146 -10.17 6.20 -15.08
C ILE A 146 -10.03 7.67 -14.64
N TYR A 147 -10.33 7.97 -13.39
CA TYR A 147 -10.18 9.34 -12.88
C TYR A 147 -8.71 9.77 -12.77
N GLU A 148 -7.80 8.85 -12.47
CA GLU A 148 -6.38 9.18 -12.49
C GLU A 148 -5.90 9.56 -13.90
N PHE A 149 -6.29 8.80 -14.93
CA PHE A 149 -5.95 9.13 -16.32
C PHE A 149 -6.44 10.49 -16.76
N THR A 150 -7.67 10.84 -16.35
CA THR A 150 -8.33 12.06 -16.84
C THR A 150 -7.98 13.29 -16.02
N SER A 151 -7.65 13.15 -14.76
CA SER A 151 -7.49 14.28 -13.83
C SER A 151 -6.04 14.54 -13.42
N PHE A 152 -5.12 13.62 -13.68
CA PHE A 152 -3.71 13.72 -13.27
C PHE A 152 -2.74 13.47 -14.43
N PRO A 153 -2.70 14.33 -15.44
CA PRO A 153 -1.91 14.12 -16.66
C PRO A 153 -0.40 14.09 -16.42
N SER A 154 0.08 14.50 -15.25
CA SER A 154 1.48 14.39 -14.85
C SER A 154 1.91 12.95 -14.52
N ILE A 155 0.95 12.04 -14.30
CA ILE A 155 1.22 10.62 -14.03
C ILE A 155 1.15 9.87 -15.36
N PRO A 156 2.24 9.17 -15.77
CA PRO A 156 2.21 8.39 -17.00
C PRO A 156 1.18 7.26 -16.90
N VAL A 157 0.30 7.17 -17.89
CA VAL A 157 -0.83 6.21 -17.90
C VAL A 157 -0.38 4.75 -17.68
N LYS A 158 0.78 4.36 -18.23
CA LYS A 158 1.33 3.01 -18.01
C LYS A 158 1.69 2.75 -16.56
N VAL A 159 2.09 3.77 -15.82
CA VAL A 159 2.36 3.66 -14.37
C VAL A 159 1.06 3.42 -13.64
N SER A 160 0.03 4.24 -13.89
CA SER A 160 -1.29 4.05 -13.30
C SER A 160 -1.85 2.65 -13.59
N ILE A 161 -1.77 2.17 -14.84
CA ILE A 161 -2.23 0.82 -15.19
C ILE A 161 -1.55 -0.24 -14.33
N ASN A 162 -0.24 -0.19 -14.21
CA ASN A 162 0.51 -1.17 -13.43
C ASN A 162 0.13 -1.13 -11.95
N GLU A 163 0.03 0.06 -11.35
CA GLU A 163 -0.33 0.22 -9.94
C GLU A 163 -1.74 -0.32 -9.65
N TYR A 164 -2.74 -0.02 -10.49
CA TYR A 164 -4.10 -0.53 -10.26
C TYR A 164 -4.23 -2.04 -10.54
N VAL A 165 -3.40 -2.61 -11.41
CA VAL A 165 -3.29 -4.06 -11.57
C VAL A 165 -2.69 -4.70 -10.31
N GLU A 166 -1.64 -4.12 -9.72
CA GLU A 166 -1.07 -4.63 -8.45
C GLU A 166 -2.09 -4.50 -7.31
N ILE A 167 -2.75 -3.36 -7.15
CA ILE A 167 -3.83 -3.18 -6.17
C ILE A 167 -4.91 -4.26 -6.33
N SER A 168 -5.27 -4.60 -7.55
CA SER A 168 -6.29 -5.63 -7.80
C SER A 168 -5.88 -7.03 -7.36
N LYS A 169 -4.59 -7.35 -7.38
CA LYS A 169 -4.08 -8.65 -6.89
C LYS A 169 -4.20 -8.77 -5.38
N GLU A 170 -4.10 -7.66 -4.67
CA GLU A 170 -4.16 -7.64 -3.19
C GLU A 170 -5.60 -7.55 -2.68
N TYR A 171 -6.44 -6.76 -3.34
CA TYR A 171 -7.78 -6.41 -2.84
C TYR A 171 -8.93 -7.14 -3.51
N SER A 172 -8.68 -7.89 -4.59
CA SER A 172 -9.75 -8.54 -5.33
C SER A 172 -9.50 -10.03 -5.60
N SER A 173 -10.30 -10.63 -6.47
CA SER A 173 -10.17 -12.05 -6.80
C SER A 173 -8.91 -12.34 -7.64
N PRO A 174 -8.40 -13.59 -7.63
CA PRO A 174 -7.20 -13.95 -8.40
C PRO A 174 -7.29 -13.62 -9.90
N ASN A 175 -8.50 -13.60 -10.48
CA ASN A 175 -8.73 -13.32 -11.89
C ASN A 175 -8.94 -11.82 -12.18
N SER A 176 -9.17 -11.02 -11.16
CA SER A 176 -9.48 -9.59 -11.30
C SER A 176 -8.33 -8.80 -11.93
N SER A 177 -7.10 -9.14 -11.65
CA SER A 177 -5.94 -8.45 -12.23
C SER A 177 -5.90 -8.56 -13.76
N THR A 178 -6.23 -9.72 -14.31
CA THR A 178 -6.31 -9.95 -15.77
C THR A 178 -7.49 -9.19 -16.38
N PHE A 179 -8.66 -9.23 -15.72
CA PHE A 179 -9.85 -8.50 -16.14
C PHE A 179 -9.61 -6.99 -16.15
N ILE A 180 -9.14 -6.43 -15.04
CA ILE A 180 -8.87 -5.00 -14.88
C ILE A 180 -7.83 -4.54 -15.90
N ASN A 181 -6.73 -5.28 -16.07
CA ASN A 181 -5.71 -4.97 -17.06
C ASN A 181 -6.30 -4.91 -18.48
N GLY A 182 -7.15 -5.87 -18.84
CA GLY A 182 -7.83 -5.91 -20.14
C GLY A 182 -8.71 -4.69 -20.37
N VAL A 183 -9.59 -4.38 -19.40
CA VAL A 183 -10.53 -3.26 -19.49
C VAL A 183 -9.80 -1.92 -19.58
N ILE A 184 -8.85 -1.67 -18.67
CA ILE A 184 -8.11 -0.41 -18.62
C ILE A 184 -7.28 -0.18 -19.89
N ASN A 185 -6.60 -1.22 -20.40
CA ASN A 185 -5.86 -1.10 -21.66
C ASN A 185 -6.76 -0.83 -22.86
N ASN A 186 -7.97 -1.39 -22.88
CA ASN A 186 -8.93 -1.09 -23.94
C ASN A 186 -9.45 0.35 -23.87
N ILE A 187 -9.76 0.83 -22.66
CA ILE A 187 -10.13 2.23 -22.42
C ILE A 187 -8.99 3.15 -22.86
N TYR A 188 -7.76 2.87 -22.46
CA TYR A 188 -6.60 3.67 -22.82
C TYR A 188 -6.36 3.72 -24.32
N LYS A 189 -6.33 2.58 -25.01
CA LYS A 189 -6.07 2.51 -26.46
C LYS A 189 -7.09 3.28 -27.29
N LYS A 190 -8.37 3.25 -26.92
CA LYS A 190 -9.41 4.00 -27.63
C LYS A 190 -9.36 5.50 -27.30
N ASN A 191 -8.96 5.87 -26.09
CA ASN A 191 -8.90 7.28 -25.68
C ASN A 191 -7.61 7.99 -26.10
N VAL A 192 -6.50 7.29 -26.33
CA VAL A 192 -5.27 7.88 -26.91
C VAL A 192 -5.57 8.53 -28.27
N VAL A 193 -6.45 7.92 -29.07
CA VAL A 193 -6.90 8.52 -30.34
C VAL A 193 -7.66 9.83 -30.11
N PHE A 194 -8.43 9.94 -29.01
CA PHE A 194 -9.15 11.18 -28.65
C PHE A 194 -8.22 12.27 -28.08
N TYR A 195 -7.21 11.90 -27.30
CA TYR A 195 -6.27 12.87 -26.73
C TYR A 195 -5.29 13.40 -27.78
N GLU A 196 -4.82 12.57 -28.70
CA GLU A 196 -3.97 13.00 -29.81
C GLU A 196 -4.72 13.91 -30.78
N LEU A 197 -6.03 13.69 -31.00
CA LEU A 197 -6.87 14.51 -31.86
C LEU A 197 -7.23 15.87 -31.23
N ASN A 198 -7.30 15.97 -29.91
CA ASN A 198 -7.62 17.22 -29.20
C ASN A 198 -6.40 18.09 -28.89
N LEU A 199 -5.18 17.56 -28.94
CA LEU A 199 -3.95 18.32 -28.78
C LEU A 199 -3.52 19.09 -30.04
N PHE A 200 -4.22 18.89 -31.17
CA PHE A 200 -3.98 19.58 -32.44
C PHE A 200 -5.10 20.58 -32.80
N GLN A 201 -5.96 20.95 -31.86
CA GLN A 201 -7.07 21.92 -32.10
C GLN A 201 -6.95 23.22 -31.30
N ASP A 202 -5.74 23.59 -30.82
CA ASP A 202 -5.43 24.94 -30.30
C ASP A 202 -4.36 25.63 -31.15
#